data_08ebf18d9e1905c6119da8297b3cc19e
#
_entry.id   08ebf18d9e1905c6119da8297b3cc19e
#
_cell.length_a   1.000
_cell.length_b   1.000
_cell.length_c   1.000
_cell.angle_alpha   90.00
_cell.angle_beta   90.00
_cell.angle_gamma   90.00
#
_symmetry.space_group_name_H-M   'P 1'
#
loop_
_entity.id
_entity.type
_entity.pdbx_description
1 polymer ?
#
loop_
_entity_poly.entity_id
_entity_poly.type
_entity_poly.pdbx_seq_one_letter_code
_entity_poly.pdbx_strand_id
1 'polypeptide(L)'
;MNRPWWMAGVPFSCQPNCGKCCDEPGGIVYLRPEDANQLAAFHDMEVIDWLERDCRQTLDGRYILNSDPYTDICIYLDEEKKCTVYSSRPAQCKSFPFWAENVRSDRAWKQTVSSCPGLESEEAFIIDGNTIRNKIIDDRDAFRGFRNWPPER
;
A
#
# COMPACT_ATOMS: atom_id res chain seq x y z
N MET A 1 -23.97 1.73 19.60
CA MET A 1 -23.16 1.25 18.47
C MET A 1 -21.79 0.83 18.98
N ASN A 2 -21.35 -0.33 18.57
CA ASN A 2 -20.04 -0.84 18.99
C ASN A 2 -18.92 -0.11 18.26
N ARG A 3 -17.91 0.28 19.00
CA ARG A 3 -16.69 0.82 18.39
C ARG A 3 -15.97 -0.29 17.62
N PRO A 4 -15.35 0.04 16.48
CA PRO A 4 -14.47 -0.94 15.83
C PRO A 4 -13.39 -1.41 16.80
N TRP A 5 -13.02 -2.68 16.69
CA TRP A 5 -12.05 -3.29 17.61
C TRP A 5 -10.69 -2.58 17.61
N TRP A 6 -10.31 -2.02 16.48
CA TRP A 6 -9.00 -1.34 16.33
C TRP A 6 -9.01 0.09 16.90
N MET A 7 -10.16 0.63 17.30
CA MET A 7 -10.25 2.01 17.78
C MET A 7 -9.49 2.21 19.09
N ALA A 8 -9.29 1.16 19.86
CA ALA A 8 -8.51 1.21 21.11
C ALA A 8 -6.99 1.32 20.86
N GLY A 9 -6.56 1.20 19.61
CA GLY A 9 -5.15 1.21 19.24
C GLY A 9 -4.62 -0.18 18.94
N VAL A 10 -3.61 -0.24 18.08
CA VAL A 10 -2.99 -1.51 17.66
C VAL A 10 -1.47 -1.33 17.66
N PRO A 11 -0.71 -2.25 18.27
CA PRO A 11 0.74 -2.17 18.23
C PRO A 11 1.25 -2.51 16.82
N PHE A 12 2.05 -1.61 16.26
CA PHE A 12 2.67 -1.83 14.95
C PHE A 12 3.92 -0.97 14.81
N SER A 13 4.99 -1.57 14.29
CA SER A 13 6.17 -0.85 13.83
C SER A 13 6.75 -1.61 12.65
N CYS A 14 6.94 -0.92 11.52
CA CYS A 14 7.52 -1.54 10.34
C CYS A 14 8.94 -2.00 10.67
N GLN A 15 9.22 -3.27 10.41
CA GLN A 15 10.54 -3.86 10.71
C GLN A 15 11.53 -3.53 9.61
N PRO A 16 12.80 -3.25 9.95
CA PRO A 16 13.84 -3.03 8.94
C PRO A 16 13.95 -4.24 8.00
N ASN A 17 14.10 -3.96 6.70
CA ASN A 17 14.28 -4.98 5.67
C ASN A 17 13.16 -6.02 5.61
N CYS A 18 11.98 -5.68 6.09
CA CYS A 18 10.83 -6.59 6.04
C CYS A 18 10.33 -6.81 4.61
N GLY A 19 10.01 -5.74 3.89
CA GLY A 19 9.50 -5.81 2.52
C GLY A 19 8.24 -6.63 2.32
N LYS A 20 7.55 -7.02 3.39
CA LYS A 20 6.40 -7.94 3.30
C LYS A 20 5.20 -7.37 2.54
N CYS A 21 5.01 -6.06 2.58
CA CYS A 21 3.93 -5.43 1.80
C CYS A 21 4.21 -5.43 0.30
N CYS A 22 5.45 -5.72 -0.12
CA CYS A 22 5.88 -5.71 -1.52
C CYS A 22 6.32 -7.10 -2.02
N ASP A 23 6.64 -8.03 -1.13
CA ASP A 23 7.33 -9.26 -1.50
C ASP A 23 6.39 -10.45 -1.75
N GLU A 24 5.08 -10.28 -1.58
CA GLU A 24 4.13 -11.35 -1.87
C GLU A 24 3.75 -11.33 -3.35
N PRO A 25 3.98 -12.44 -4.09
CA PRO A 25 3.58 -12.53 -5.50
C PRO A 25 2.07 -12.33 -5.66
N GLY A 26 1.67 -11.62 -6.71
CA GLY A 26 0.27 -11.34 -7.00
C GLY A 26 -0.33 -10.19 -6.21
N GLY A 27 0.46 -9.50 -5.39
CA GLY A 27 0.01 -8.29 -4.70
C GLY A 27 -0.30 -7.17 -5.68
N ILE A 28 -1.38 -6.43 -5.42
CA ILE A 28 -1.82 -5.33 -6.29
C ILE A 28 -1.82 -4.05 -5.48
N VAL A 29 -1.17 -3.01 -6.02
CA VAL A 29 -1.18 -1.67 -5.43
C VAL A 29 -1.99 -0.75 -6.33
N TYR A 30 -3.15 -0.33 -5.85
CA TYR A 30 -4.00 0.65 -6.54
C TYR A 30 -3.49 2.06 -6.23
N LEU A 31 -3.68 2.97 -7.18
CA LEU A 31 -3.11 4.30 -7.12
C LEU A 31 -4.20 5.37 -7.11
N ARG A 32 -4.01 6.39 -6.27
CA ARG A 32 -4.74 7.65 -6.35
C ARG A 32 -3.98 8.58 -7.29
N PRO A 33 -4.65 9.63 -7.86
CA PRO A 33 -3.93 10.64 -8.63
C PRO A 33 -2.74 11.25 -7.88
N GLU A 34 -2.89 11.51 -6.57
CA GLU A 34 -1.81 12.05 -5.74
C GLU A 34 -0.61 11.11 -5.70
N ASP A 35 -0.86 9.80 -5.61
CA ASP A 35 0.19 8.79 -5.57
C ASP A 35 0.99 8.79 -6.88
N ALA A 36 0.28 8.85 -8.00
CA ALA A 36 0.91 8.87 -9.31
C ALA A 36 1.73 10.14 -9.51
N ASN A 37 1.21 11.30 -9.09
CA ASN A 37 1.94 12.56 -9.19
C ASN A 37 3.21 12.54 -8.35
N GLN A 38 3.14 12.00 -7.12
CA GLN A 38 4.30 11.89 -6.24
C GLN A 38 5.39 10.98 -6.82
N LEU A 39 4.98 9.83 -7.36
CA LEU A 39 5.94 8.89 -7.92
C LEU A 39 6.56 9.40 -9.22
N ALA A 40 5.78 10.06 -10.07
CA ALA A 40 6.31 10.71 -11.26
C ALA A 40 7.34 11.77 -10.89
N ALA A 41 7.04 12.61 -9.90
CA ALA A 41 7.97 13.63 -9.40
C ALA A 41 9.22 13.01 -8.80
N PHE A 42 9.10 11.92 -8.06
CA PHE A 42 10.23 11.19 -7.48
C PHE A 42 11.21 10.73 -8.57
N HIS A 43 10.68 10.32 -9.74
CA HIS A 43 11.48 9.86 -10.87
C HIS A 43 11.83 10.98 -11.86
N ASP A 44 11.45 12.22 -11.56
CA ASP A 44 11.66 13.38 -12.44
C ASP A 44 11.05 13.15 -13.83
N MET A 45 9.82 12.64 -13.86
CA MET A 45 9.08 12.28 -15.07
C MET A 45 7.74 12.97 -15.15
N GLU A 46 7.25 13.21 -16.37
CA GLU A 46 5.85 13.54 -16.57
C GLU A 46 4.98 12.35 -16.12
N VAL A 47 3.81 12.64 -15.55
CA VAL A 47 2.97 11.58 -14.98
C VAL A 47 2.52 10.56 -16.04
N ILE A 48 2.23 11.01 -17.25
CA ILE A 48 1.84 10.11 -18.35
C ILE A 48 2.96 9.14 -18.67
N ASP A 49 4.19 9.65 -18.77
CA ASP A 49 5.36 8.81 -19.09
C ASP A 49 5.64 7.82 -17.96
N TRP A 50 5.48 8.26 -16.71
CA TRP A 50 5.64 7.38 -15.55
C TRP A 50 4.57 6.26 -15.55
N LEU A 51 3.31 6.60 -15.82
CA LEU A 51 2.24 5.61 -15.90
C LEU A 51 2.51 4.56 -16.99
N GLU A 52 3.00 4.99 -18.15
CA GLU A 52 3.35 4.07 -19.23
C GLU A 52 4.49 3.12 -18.85
N ARG A 53 5.48 3.64 -18.12
CA ARG A 53 6.67 2.85 -17.74
C ARG A 53 6.40 1.89 -16.58
N ASP A 54 5.76 2.38 -15.51
CA ASP A 54 5.72 1.68 -14.21
C ASP A 54 4.34 1.15 -13.82
N CYS A 55 3.31 1.40 -14.64
CA CYS A 55 1.93 1.03 -14.30
C CYS A 55 1.27 0.25 -15.43
N ARG A 56 0.19 -0.44 -15.06
CA ARG A 56 -0.75 -1.04 -16.00
C ARG A 56 -2.16 -0.75 -15.53
N GLN A 57 -3.13 -0.99 -16.40
CA GLN A 57 -4.54 -0.80 -16.05
C GLN A 57 -5.21 -2.15 -15.81
N THR A 58 -6.12 -2.17 -14.84
CA THR A 58 -7.03 -3.29 -14.65
C THR A 58 -8.08 -3.33 -15.77
N LEU A 59 -8.87 -4.40 -15.82
CA LEU A 59 -9.93 -4.50 -16.82
C LEU A 59 -10.94 -3.36 -16.76
N ASP A 60 -11.18 -2.81 -15.58
CA ASP A 60 -12.09 -1.66 -15.40
C ASP A 60 -11.39 -0.31 -15.52
N GLY A 61 -10.12 -0.29 -15.93
CA GLY A 61 -9.39 0.93 -16.25
C GLY A 61 -8.70 1.62 -15.09
N ARG A 62 -8.67 1.00 -13.90
CA ARG A 62 -7.90 1.56 -12.79
C ARG A 62 -6.41 1.30 -12.98
N TYR A 63 -5.58 2.24 -12.51
CA TYR A 63 -4.13 2.09 -12.61
C TYR A 63 -3.59 1.37 -11.39
N ILE A 64 -2.66 0.45 -11.63
CA ILE A 64 -1.94 -0.30 -10.59
C ILE A 64 -0.44 -0.32 -10.93
N LEU A 65 0.40 -0.49 -9.91
CA LEU A 65 1.84 -0.64 -10.14
C LEU A 65 2.15 -1.95 -10.87
N ASN A 66 3.17 -1.92 -11.71
CA ASN A 66 3.69 -3.13 -12.32
C ASN A 66 4.41 -3.99 -11.30
N SER A 67 4.48 -5.29 -11.60
CA SER A 67 5.29 -6.27 -10.87
C SER A 67 6.41 -6.76 -11.77
N ASP A 68 7.43 -7.34 -11.15
CA ASP A 68 8.47 -8.03 -11.91
C ASP A 68 7.85 -9.16 -12.72
N PRO A 69 8.13 -9.28 -14.03
CA PRO A 69 7.47 -10.26 -14.90
C PRO A 69 7.79 -11.71 -14.53
N TYR A 70 8.86 -11.96 -13.79
CA TYR A 70 9.27 -13.32 -13.41
C TYR A 70 8.84 -13.70 -12.01
N THR A 71 8.89 -12.77 -11.06
CA THR A 71 8.61 -13.04 -9.65
C THR A 71 7.24 -12.56 -9.20
N ASP A 72 6.60 -11.68 -9.96
CA ASP A 72 5.33 -11.02 -9.65
C ASP A 72 5.38 -10.19 -8.36
N ILE A 73 6.57 -9.72 -8.00
CA ILE A 73 6.84 -8.88 -6.84
C ILE A 73 6.91 -7.41 -7.29
N CYS A 74 6.57 -6.47 -6.41
CA CYS A 74 6.59 -5.03 -6.70
C CYS A 74 7.93 -4.60 -7.33
N ILE A 75 7.85 -3.83 -8.43
CA ILE A 75 9.04 -3.36 -9.17
C ILE A 75 9.96 -2.46 -8.34
N TYR A 76 9.47 -1.86 -7.26
CA TYR A 76 10.25 -0.96 -6.42
C TYR A 76 10.93 -1.65 -5.23
N LEU A 77 10.73 -2.93 -5.06
CA LEU A 77 11.44 -3.69 -4.03
C LEU A 77 12.82 -4.10 -4.55
N ASP A 78 13.87 -3.71 -3.84
CA ASP A 78 15.23 -4.07 -4.22
C ASP A 78 15.65 -5.44 -3.64
N GLU A 79 16.88 -5.85 -3.95
CA GLU A 79 17.42 -7.15 -3.52
C GLU A 79 17.57 -7.25 -2.01
N GLU A 80 17.68 -6.12 -1.31
CA GLU A 80 17.79 -6.07 0.14
C GLU A 80 16.42 -5.96 0.82
N LYS A 81 15.33 -6.14 0.06
CA LYS A 81 13.94 -6.03 0.52
C LYS A 81 13.58 -4.63 1.02
N LYS A 82 14.19 -3.61 0.41
CA LYS A 82 13.88 -2.21 0.69
C LYS A 82 13.08 -1.62 -0.46
N CYS A 83 12.13 -0.75 -0.12
CA CYS A 83 11.37 -0.01 -1.12
C CYS A 83 12.21 1.15 -1.64
N THR A 84 12.51 1.16 -2.93
CA THR A 84 13.33 2.21 -3.56
C THR A 84 12.64 3.56 -3.60
N VAL A 85 11.31 3.60 -3.44
CA VAL A 85 10.51 4.83 -3.42
C VAL A 85 9.88 5.07 -2.04
N TYR A 86 10.52 4.63 -0.97
CA TYR A 86 9.95 4.61 0.38
C TYR A 86 9.29 5.92 0.78
N SER A 87 9.98 7.06 0.57
CA SER A 87 9.47 8.38 0.95
C SER A 87 8.25 8.82 0.13
N SER A 88 8.05 8.24 -1.05
CA SER A 88 6.94 8.56 -1.95
C SER A 88 6.01 7.37 -2.18
N ARG A 89 5.97 6.45 -1.22
CA ARG A 89 5.12 5.26 -1.31
C ARG A 89 3.66 5.63 -1.58
N PRO A 90 2.95 4.83 -2.40
CA PRO A 90 1.49 5.00 -2.56
C PRO A 90 0.75 4.84 -1.23
N ALA A 91 -0.48 5.37 -1.19
CA ALA A 91 -1.31 5.33 0.01
C ALA A 91 -1.49 3.91 0.55
N GLN A 92 -1.71 2.92 -0.31
CA GLN A 92 -1.87 1.53 0.13
C GLN A 92 -0.62 1.00 0.82
N CYS A 93 0.56 1.34 0.32
CA CYS A 93 1.81 0.93 0.95
C CYS A 93 2.01 1.61 2.31
N LYS A 94 1.63 2.89 2.43
CA LYS A 94 1.71 3.64 3.69
C LYS A 94 0.69 3.16 4.71
N SER A 95 -0.48 2.69 4.26
CA SER A 95 -1.56 2.29 5.16
C SER A 95 -1.45 0.84 5.63
N PHE A 96 -0.68 -0.01 4.94
CA PHE A 96 -0.47 -1.39 5.37
C PHE A 96 0.03 -1.43 6.82
N PRO A 97 -0.44 -2.30 7.68
CA PRO A 97 -1.39 -3.40 7.43
C PRO A 97 -2.87 -3.03 7.66
N PHE A 98 -3.17 -1.76 7.84
CA PHE A 98 -4.52 -1.28 8.18
C PHE A 98 -5.39 -1.09 6.93
N TRP A 99 -5.48 -2.14 6.11
CA TRP A 99 -6.36 -2.17 4.96
C TRP A 99 -7.74 -2.66 5.37
N ALA A 100 -8.78 -2.16 4.70
CA ALA A 100 -10.16 -2.55 4.99
C ALA A 100 -10.32 -4.07 4.97
N GLU A 101 -9.72 -4.75 4.01
CA GLU A 101 -9.78 -6.21 3.90
C GLU A 101 -9.11 -6.93 5.06
N ASN A 102 -8.10 -6.32 5.69
CA ASN A 102 -7.36 -6.92 6.80
C ASN A 102 -8.08 -6.76 8.13
N VAL A 103 -8.80 -5.65 8.31
CA VAL A 103 -9.44 -5.31 9.59
C VAL A 103 -10.92 -5.70 9.66
N ARG A 104 -11.47 -6.26 8.59
CA ARG A 104 -12.90 -6.57 8.47
C ARG A 104 -13.39 -7.69 9.39
N SER A 105 -12.49 -8.57 9.83
CA SER A 105 -12.85 -9.71 10.68
C SER A 105 -11.65 -10.18 11.49
N ASP A 106 -11.91 -10.92 12.55
CA ASP A 106 -10.85 -11.53 13.37
C ASP A 106 -9.98 -12.48 12.55
N ARG A 107 -10.60 -13.24 11.66
CA ARG A 107 -9.88 -14.19 10.81
C ARG A 107 -8.92 -13.47 9.87
N ALA A 108 -9.39 -12.42 9.20
CA ALA A 108 -8.55 -11.63 8.31
C ALA A 108 -7.39 -11.00 9.08
N TRP A 109 -7.66 -10.46 10.28
CA TRP A 109 -6.62 -9.85 11.09
C TRP A 109 -5.56 -10.85 11.55
N LYS A 110 -5.98 -12.03 11.98
CA LYS A 110 -5.04 -13.09 12.37
C LYS A 110 -4.12 -13.51 11.23
N GLN A 111 -4.66 -13.58 10.01
CA GLN A 111 -3.84 -13.86 8.83
C GLN A 111 -2.81 -12.74 8.60
N THR A 112 -3.22 -11.49 8.79
CA THR A 112 -2.33 -10.34 8.65
C THR A 112 -1.22 -10.36 9.70
N VAL A 113 -1.56 -10.65 10.94
CA VAL A 113 -0.57 -10.76 12.03
C VAL A 113 0.46 -11.83 11.71
N SER A 114 0.03 -12.98 11.17
CA SER A 114 0.94 -14.08 10.87
C SER A 114 1.93 -13.74 9.76
N SER A 115 1.62 -12.78 8.89
CA SER A 115 2.48 -12.40 7.77
C SER A 115 3.21 -11.07 7.97
N CYS A 116 2.88 -10.31 9.02
CA CYS A 116 3.49 -9.00 9.26
C CYS A 116 4.29 -9.00 10.57
N PRO A 117 5.64 -9.05 10.53
CA PRO A 117 6.44 -9.11 11.76
C PRO A 117 6.41 -7.82 12.58
N GLY A 118 5.91 -6.72 12.02
CA GLY A 118 5.76 -5.47 12.76
C GLY A 118 4.58 -5.44 13.70
N LEU A 119 3.65 -6.40 13.57
CA LEU A 119 2.50 -6.50 14.46
C LEU A 119 2.86 -7.34 15.69
N GLU A 120 2.39 -6.88 16.86
CA GLU A 120 2.63 -7.57 18.15
C GLU A 120 4.12 -7.71 18.52
N SER A 121 5.00 -6.95 17.87
CA SER A 121 6.40 -6.87 18.30
C SER A 121 6.47 -6.19 19.68
N GLU A 122 7.36 -6.65 20.54
CA GLU A 122 7.59 -6.04 21.87
C GLU A 122 8.02 -4.57 21.77
N GLU A 123 8.67 -4.19 20.68
CA GLU A 123 9.13 -2.83 20.44
C GLU A 123 8.12 -1.99 19.64
N ALA A 124 6.96 -2.55 19.31
CA ALA A 124 5.97 -1.87 18.49
C ALA A 124 5.31 -0.71 19.24
N PHE A 125 5.17 0.42 18.55
CA PHE A 125 4.42 1.56 19.08
C PHE A 125 2.92 1.31 18.91
N ILE A 126 2.11 1.82 19.86
CA ILE A 126 0.66 1.75 19.72
C ILE A 126 0.21 2.80 18.73
N ILE A 127 -0.43 2.36 17.65
CA ILE A 127 -1.04 3.25 16.65
C ILE A 127 -2.46 3.55 17.09
N ASP A 128 -2.79 4.82 17.30
CA ASP A 128 -4.11 5.20 17.81
C ASP A 128 -5.22 4.97 16.78
N GLY A 129 -6.45 4.86 17.28
CA GLY A 129 -7.60 4.53 16.45
C GLY A 129 -7.90 5.55 15.36
N ASN A 130 -7.68 6.85 15.60
CA ASN A 130 -7.91 7.87 14.59
C ASN A 130 -6.90 7.75 13.44
N THR A 131 -5.65 7.47 13.75
CA THR A 131 -4.62 7.22 12.72
C THR A 131 -4.97 5.99 11.90
N ILE A 132 -5.42 4.90 12.55
CA ILE A 132 -5.84 3.68 11.87
C ILE A 132 -7.04 3.97 10.94
N ARG A 133 -8.01 4.73 11.42
CA ARG A 133 -9.17 5.13 10.60
C ARG A 133 -8.72 5.84 9.31
N ASN A 134 -7.79 6.78 9.43
CA ASN A 134 -7.29 7.52 8.28
C ASN A 134 -6.56 6.60 7.30
N LYS A 135 -5.80 5.63 7.79
CA LYS A 135 -5.13 4.64 6.94
C LYS A 135 -6.14 3.76 6.21
N ILE A 136 -7.22 3.35 6.86
CA ILE A 136 -8.30 2.57 6.23
C ILE A 136 -8.98 3.39 5.14
N ILE A 137 -9.22 4.68 5.39
CA ILE A 137 -9.82 5.59 4.40
C ILE A 137 -8.90 5.73 3.19
N ASP A 138 -7.60 5.93 3.41
CA ASP A 138 -6.62 6.04 2.34
C ASP A 138 -6.56 4.78 1.48
N ASP A 139 -6.61 3.61 2.10
CA ASP A 139 -6.68 2.33 1.40
C ASP A 139 -7.93 2.23 0.52
N ARG A 140 -9.09 2.61 1.07
CA ARG A 140 -10.35 2.60 0.31
C ARG A 140 -10.33 3.56 -0.86
N ASP A 141 -9.79 4.75 -0.66
CA ASP A 141 -9.67 5.75 -1.73
C ASP A 141 -8.76 5.25 -2.85
N ALA A 142 -7.64 4.64 -2.50
CA ALA A 142 -6.74 4.05 -3.47
C ALA A 142 -7.40 2.89 -4.23
N PHE A 143 -8.10 2.01 -3.53
CA PHE A 143 -8.81 0.89 -4.15
C PHE A 143 -9.87 1.37 -5.15
N ARG A 144 -10.55 2.47 -4.84
CA ARG A 144 -11.49 3.09 -5.78
C ARG A 144 -10.79 3.52 -7.05
N GLY A 145 -9.54 4.01 -6.93
CA GLY A 145 -8.69 4.35 -8.07
C GLY A 145 -9.23 5.52 -8.91
N PHE A 146 -8.74 5.59 -10.11
CA PHE A 146 -9.17 6.62 -11.07
C PHE A 146 -9.16 6.03 -12.49
N ARG A 147 -10.12 6.44 -13.30
CA ARG A 147 -10.31 5.90 -14.65
C ARG A 147 -10.12 6.93 -15.75
N ASN A 148 -10.49 8.19 -15.50
CA ASN A 148 -10.44 9.26 -16.49
C ASN A 148 -9.25 10.19 -16.28
N TRP A 149 -8.17 9.66 -15.77
CA TRP A 149 -6.95 10.38 -15.46
C TRP A 149 -5.77 9.55 -15.96
N PRO A 150 -4.67 10.11 -16.45
CA PRO A 150 -4.38 11.54 -16.53
C PRO A 150 -5.16 12.21 -17.66
N PRO A 151 -5.31 13.55 -17.65
CA PRO A 151 -5.89 14.25 -18.77
C PRO A 151 -5.01 14.05 -20.02
N GLU A 152 -5.62 14.15 -21.18
CA GLU A 152 -4.88 14.02 -22.45
C GLU A 152 -3.72 15.01 -22.52
N ARG A 153 -2.66 14.60 -23.19
CA ARG A 153 -1.49 15.45 -23.43
C ARG A 153 -1.86 16.70 -24.21
#